data_572cc2c49410caccdff6ddbdf3d7db22
#
_entry.id   572cc2c49410caccdff6ddbdf3d7db22
#
_cell.length_a   1.000
_cell.length_b   1.000
_cell.length_c   1.000
_cell.angle_alpha   90.00
_cell.angle_beta   90.00
_cell.angle_gamma   90.00
#
_symmetry.space_group_name_H-M   'P 1'
#
loop_
_entity.id
_entity.type
_entity.pdbx_description
1 polymer ?
#
loop_
_entity_poly.entity_id
_entity_poly.type
_entity_poly.pdbx_seq_one_letter_code
_entity_poly.pdbx_strand_id
1 'polypeptide(L)'
;MNQDKGGSKAYLFSIVLVAVLGGLLFGYDTAVISGAEKGLQAFFLGATDFRYTDAIHGFTCASALIGCIIGSGISGYLASNWGRKKSLIFAGIMFFISALGSMEPEFLIYEHGVPTYSLLVTFNIYRVIGGVGVGLASAICPMYIAEVAPSNIRGTLVSWNQFAIIFGQLVVYMVNFCILGDHTNPVIESIGQGFNAVAPGSDPWTISTGWRYMFGSEAVPAGLFAILICFVPETPRYLVMAGRDSKALSVLQKINGVAEGQKILNEIKNTITEKTEKVFTYGVLVIFVGIMLSVFQQAVGINAVLYYAPRIFGDMGMENPMVQTVIMGVV
;
A
#
# COMPACT_ATOMS: atom_id res chain seq x y z
N MET A 1 -33.15 -35.37 0.34
CA MET A 1 -32.31 -34.91 -0.76
C MET A 1 -31.93 -33.48 -0.48
N ASN A 2 -30.84 -33.23 0.26
CA ASN A 2 -30.25 -31.89 0.36
C ASN A 2 -29.49 -31.65 -0.93
N GLN A 3 -29.99 -30.70 -1.72
CA GLN A 3 -29.26 -30.18 -2.89
C GLN A 3 -27.86 -29.78 -2.41
N ASP A 4 -26.84 -30.35 -3.05
CA ASP A 4 -25.46 -29.89 -2.96
C ASP A 4 -25.43 -28.40 -3.35
N LYS A 5 -25.53 -27.50 -2.37
CA LYS A 5 -25.36 -26.07 -2.61
C LYS A 5 -23.90 -25.89 -2.99
N GLY A 6 -23.67 -25.74 -4.28
CA GLY A 6 -22.37 -25.34 -4.81
C GLY A 6 -21.86 -24.10 -4.07
N GLY A 7 -20.56 -23.94 -3.95
CA GLY A 7 -19.95 -22.80 -3.26
C GLY A 7 -20.39 -21.46 -3.84
N SER A 8 -20.37 -20.41 -3.04
CA SER A 8 -20.77 -19.07 -3.46
C SER A 8 -19.57 -18.32 -4.07
N LYS A 9 -19.57 -18.19 -5.41
CA LYS A 9 -18.60 -17.35 -6.11
C LYS A 9 -18.67 -15.89 -5.63
N ALA A 10 -19.88 -15.35 -5.37
CA ALA A 10 -20.03 -13.99 -4.86
C ALA A 10 -19.36 -13.80 -3.50
N TYR A 11 -19.45 -14.78 -2.60
CA TYR A 11 -18.75 -14.75 -1.33
C TYR A 11 -17.22 -14.76 -1.50
N LEU A 12 -16.70 -15.62 -2.37
CA LEU A 12 -15.27 -15.64 -2.69
C LEU A 12 -14.81 -14.29 -3.23
N PHE A 13 -15.51 -13.74 -4.23
CA PHE A 13 -15.12 -12.47 -4.81
C PHE A 13 -15.20 -11.32 -3.80
N SER A 14 -16.17 -11.30 -2.89
CA SER A 14 -16.28 -10.25 -1.87
C SER A 14 -15.10 -10.28 -0.89
N ILE A 15 -14.67 -11.45 -0.43
CA ILE A 15 -13.51 -11.54 0.49
C ILE A 15 -12.18 -11.25 -0.22
N VAL A 16 -12.05 -11.66 -1.49
CA VAL A 16 -10.86 -11.34 -2.31
C VAL A 16 -10.79 -9.85 -2.59
N LEU A 17 -11.92 -9.21 -2.93
CA LEU A 17 -11.97 -7.76 -3.18
C LEU A 17 -11.49 -6.95 -1.98
N VAL A 18 -11.89 -7.37 -0.75
CA VAL A 18 -11.40 -6.72 0.48
C VAL A 18 -9.89 -6.91 0.64
N ALA A 19 -9.35 -8.10 0.37
CA ALA A 19 -7.90 -8.33 0.45
C ALA A 19 -7.13 -7.52 -0.61
N VAL A 20 -7.69 -7.37 -1.80
CA VAL A 20 -7.14 -6.58 -2.92
C VAL A 20 -7.06 -5.08 -2.59
N LEU A 21 -7.94 -4.55 -1.72
CA LEU A 21 -7.81 -3.16 -1.21
C LEU A 21 -6.48 -2.92 -0.48
N GLY A 22 -5.90 -3.93 0.15
CA GLY A 22 -4.55 -3.80 0.72
C GLY A 22 -3.46 -3.59 -0.34
N GLY A 23 -3.62 -4.20 -1.51
CA GLY A 23 -2.77 -3.93 -2.68
C GLY A 23 -2.98 -2.51 -3.22
N LEU A 24 -4.23 -2.04 -3.30
CA LEU A 24 -4.56 -0.67 -3.70
C LEU A 24 -3.89 0.35 -2.77
N LEU A 25 -3.96 0.14 -1.44
CA LEU A 25 -3.30 1.00 -0.46
C LEU A 25 -1.78 1.02 -0.62
N PHE A 26 -1.17 -0.12 -0.92
CA PHE A 26 0.26 -0.16 -1.25
C PHE A 26 0.59 0.77 -2.42
N GLY A 27 -0.17 0.67 -3.52
CA GLY A 27 0.02 1.56 -4.68
C GLY A 27 -0.22 3.02 -4.35
N TYR A 28 -1.25 3.30 -3.57
CA TYR A 28 -1.63 4.65 -3.14
C TYR A 28 -0.54 5.31 -2.31
N ASP A 29 -0.11 4.67 -1.19
CA ASP A 29 0.93 5.22 -0.30
C ASP A 29 2.27 5.41 -1.02
N THR A 30 2.62 4.49 -1.93
CA THR A 30 3.86 4.58 -2.71
C THR A 30 3.87 5.80 -3.62
N ALA A 31 2.75 6.14 -4.25
CA ALA A 31 2.70 7.18 -5.27
C ALA A 31 2.20 8.54 -4.76
N VAL A 32 1.63 8.61 -3.54
CA VAL A 32 1.11 9.88 -2.98
C VAL A 32 2.18 10.97 -2.88
N ILE A 33 3.42 10.56 -2.58
CA ILE A 33 4.56 11.49 -2.45
C ILE A 33 4.82 12.28 -3.73
N SER A 34 4.52 11.74 -4.91
CA SER A 34 4.81 12.39 -6.19
C SER A 34 4.11 13.73 -6.36
N GLY A 35 2.89 13.87 -5.88
CA GLY A 35 2.17 15.15 -5.88
C GLY A 35 2.59 16.08 -4.76
N ALA A 36 2.91 15.53 -3.60
CA ALA A 36 3.22 16.27 -2.38
C ALA A 36 4.68 16.77 -2.32
N GLU A 37 5.60 16.18 -3.07
CA GLU A 37 7.06 16.32 -2.96
C GLU A 37 7.49 17.79 -3.03
N LYS A 38 7.06 18.55 -4.04
CA LYS A 38 7.45 19.95 -4.21
C LYS A 38 6.90 20.85 -3.09
N GLY A 39 5.63 20.66 -2.71
CA GLY A 39 5.02 21.42 -1.61
C GLY A 39 5.71 21.15 -0.28
N LEU A 40 6.01 19.89 0.01
CA LEU A 40 6.75 19.47 1.19
C LEU A 40 8.17 20.06 1.23
N GLN A 41 8.88 20.04 0.09
CA GLN A 41 10.21 20.64 -0.03
C GLN A 41 10.14 22.14 0.24
N ALA A 42 9.21 22.86 -0.39
CA ALA A 42 9.05 24.30 -0.22
C ALA A 42 8.69 24.66 1.24
N PHE A 43 7.84 23.87 1.90
CA PHE A 43 7.50 24.07 3.29
C PHE A 43 8.72 23.97 4.21
N PHE A 44 9.51 22.90 4.12
CA PHE A 44 10.67 22.71 5.00
C PHE A 44 11.88 23.58 4.62
N LEU A 45 11.97 24.12 3.40
CA LEU A 45 12.96 25.13 3.06
C LEU A 45 12.75 26.44 3.85
N GLY A 46 11.55 26.70 4.36
CA GLY A 46 11.24 27.82 5.24
C GLY A 46 11.68 27.62 6.70
N ALA A 47 12.27 26.47 7.06
CA ALA A 47 12.72 26.21 8.43
C ALA A 47 13.88 27.10 8.84
N THR A 48 13.84 27.59 10.08
CA THR A 48 14.87 28.50 10.63
C THR A 48 15.81 27.80 11.62
N ASP A 49 15.44 26.64 12.13
CA ASP A 49 16.18 25.87 13.15
C ASP A 49 17.17 24.86 12.55
N PHE A 50 17.03 24.53 11.27
CA PHE A 50 17.94 23.64 10.56
C PHE A 50 18.01 23.99 9.06
N ARG A 51 19.05 23.49 8.40
CA ARG A 51 19.19 23.63 6.94
C ARG A 51 18.60 22.42 6.23
N TYR A 52 17.47 22.61 5.57
CA TYR A 52 16.88 21.58 4.71
C TYR A 52 17.69 21.44 3.42
N THR A 53 18.18 20.23 3.14
CA THR A 53 19.03 19.93 1.97
C THR A 53 18.37 18.90 1.08
N ASP A 54 18.81 18.79 -0.18
CA ASP A 54 18.31 17.76 -1.11
C ASP A 54 18.51 16.32 -0.59
N ALA A 55 19.57 16.08 0.17
CA ALA A 55 19.81 14.79 0.80
C ALA A 55 18.74 14.46 1.88
N ILE A 56 18.38 15.45 2.71
CA ILE A 56 17.31 15.30 3.71
C ILE A 56 15.97 15.13 3.00
N HIS A 57 15.72 15.88 1.92
CA HIS A 57 14.51 15.75 1.13
C HIS A 57 14.37 14.37 0.51
N GLY A 58 15.43 13.87 -0.13
CA GLY A 58 15.45 12.51 -0.69
C GLY A 58 15.23 11.43 0.38
N PHE A 59 15.83 11.58 1.58
CA PHE A 59 15.57 10.70 2.72
C PHE A 59 14.09 10.75 3.14
N THR A 60 13.51 11.94 3.22
CA THR A 60 12.11 12.12 3.59
C THR A 60 11.17 11.45 2.59
N CYS A 61 11.42 11.59 1.29
CA CYS A 61 10.66 10.90 0.24
C CYS A 61 10.78 9.37 0.34
N ALA A 62 11.97 8.87 0.71
CA ALA A 62 12.25 7.44 0.81
C ALA A 62 11.95 6.83 2.19
N SER A 63 11.59 7.63 3.20
CA SER A 63 11.45 7.18 4.60
C SER A 63 10.47 6.01 4.78
N ALA A 64 9.38 5.96 4.00
CA ALA A 64 8.44 4.85 4.00
C ALA A 64 9.09 3.50 3.62
N LEU A 65 10.13 3.49 2.78
CA LEU A 65 10.83 2.25 2.39
C LEU A 65 11.52 1.57 3.58
N ILE A 66 11.98 2.34 4.57
CA ILE A 66 12.53 1.78 5.82
C ILE A 66 11.45 0.98 6.54
N GLY A 67 10.25 1.54 6.64
CA GLY A 67 9.08 0.85 7.19
C GLY A 67 8.72 -0.40 6.41
N CYS A 68 8.77 -0.34 5.06
CA CYS A 68 8.50 -1.50 4.19
C CYS A 68 9.45 -2.67 4.46
N ILE A 69 10.74 -2.41 4.68
CA ILE A 69 11.73 -3.43 5.03
C ILE A 69 11.37 -4.08 6.37
N ILE A 70 11.04 -3.27 7.38
CA ILE A 70 10.64 -3.76 8.71
C ILE A 70 9.36 -4.59 8.59
N GLY A 71 8.31 -4.04 7.95
CA GLY A 71 7.02 -4.69 7.77
C GLY A 71 7.12 -6.03 7.04
N SER A 72 7.87 -6.07 5.94
CA SER A 72 8.10 -7.29 5.17
C SER A 72 8.88 -8.33 5.99
N GLY A 73 9.90 -7.90 6.75
CA GLY A 73 10.70 -8.79 7.60
C GLY A 73 9.88 -9.47 8.71
N ILE A 74 8.94 -8.76 9.32
CA ILE A 74 8.08 -9.32 10.39
C ILE A 74 6.80 -9.99 9.88
N SER A 75 6.45 -9.83 8.60
CA SER A 75 5.20 -10.29 8.01
C SER A 75 4.97 -11.80 8.20
N GLY A 76 6.01 -12.62 7.97
CA GLY A 76 5.95 -14.06 8.14
C GLY A 76 5.69 -14.47 9.59
N TYR A 77 6.32 -13.81 10.56
CA TYR A 77 6.11 -14.06 11.97
C TYR A 77 4.68 -13.70 12.40
N LEU A 78 4.19 -12.52 12.01
CA LEU A 78 2.84 -12.08 12.34
C LEU A 78 1.78 -12.98 11.66
N ALA A 79 1.96 -13.30 10.38
CA ALA A 79 1.04 -14.18 9.67
C ALA A 79 0.94 -15.57 10.29
N SER A 80 2.04 -16.13 10.80
CA SER A 80 2.05 -17.46 11.43
C SER A 80 1.48 -17.46 12.85
N ASN A 81 1.73 -16.41 13.65
CA ASN A 81 1.31 -16.38 15.05
C ASN A 81 -0.08 -15.75 15.25
N TRP A 82 -0.37 -14.65 14.57
CA TRP A 82 -1.63 -13.91 14.72
C TRP A 82 -2.70 -14.34 13.70
N GLY A 83 -2.26 -14.91 12.57
CA GLY A 83 -3.11 -15.20 11.42
C GLY A 83 -3.10 -14.06 10.41
N ARG A 84 -3.61 -14.37 9.23
CA ARG A 84 -3.57 -13.44 8.08
C ARG A 84 -4.51 -12.26 8.31
N LYS A 85 -5.74 -12.54 8.77
CA LYS A 85 -6.75 -11.51 9.05
C LYS A 85 -6.28 -10.47 10.06
N LYS A 86 -5.78 -10.90 11.23
CA LYS A 86 -5.33 -9.97 12.27
C LYS A 86 -4.13 -9.15 11.83
N SER A 87 -3.21 -9.76 11.10
CA SER A 87 -2.05 -9.06 10.55
C SER A 87 -2.46 -8.00 9.51
N LEU A 88 -3.48 -8.27 8.70
CA LEU A 88 -4.03 -7.28 7.76
C LEU A 88 -4.81 -6.17 8.47
N ILE A 89 -5.52 -6.46 9.57
CA ILE A 89 -6.14 -5.42 10.42
C ILE A 89 -5.05 -4.50 10.96
N PHE A 90 -3.96 -5.08 11.47
CA PHE A 90 -2.83 -4.29 11.98
C PHE A 90 -2.21 -3.43 10.87
N ALA A 91 -2.01 -3.95 9.67
CA ALA A 91 -1.55 -3.18 8.52
C ALA A 91 -2.50 -2.01 8.18
N GLY A 92 -3.81 -2.26 8.16
CA GLY A 92 -4.82 -1.21 7.92
C GLY A 92 -4.79 -0.10 8.97
N ILE A 93 -4.58 -0.44 10.24
CA ILE A 93 -4.41 0.55 11.31
C ILE A 93 -3.13 1.37 11.10
N MET A 94 -2.02 0.74 10.70
CA MET A 94 -0.76 1.44 10.40
C MET A 94 -0.92 2.43 9.24
N PHE A 95 -1.58 2.04 8.15
CA PHE A 95 -1.92 2.95 7.05
C PHE A 95 -2.75 4.14 7.53
N PHE A 96 -3.80 3.89 8.30
CA PHE A 96 -4.69 4.94 8.77
C PHE A 96 -3.98 5.95 9.69
N ILE A 97 -3.15 5.45 10.63
CA ILE A 97 -2.35 6.31 11.52
C ILE A 97 -1.34 7.11 10.71
N SER A 98 -0.69 6.49 9.72
CA SER A 98 0.27 7.18 8.84
C SER A 98 -0.39 8.30 8.05
N ALA A 99 -1.55 8.04 7.45
CA ALA A 99 -2.26 9.03 6.65
C ALA A 99 -2.67 10.25 7.50
N LEU A 100 -3.25 10.03 8.67
CA LEU A 100 -3.64 11.13 9.57
C LEU A 100 -2.41 11.84 10.15
N GLY A 101 -1.41 11.09 10.59
CA GLY A 101 -0.20 11.68 11.17
C GLY A 101 0.67 12.41 10.15
N SER A 102 0.68 11.99 8.88
CA SER A 102 1.35 12.73 7.82
C SER A 102 0.56 13.96 7.36
N MET A 103 -0.76 13.94 7.48
CA MET A 103 -1.62 15.10 7.24
C MET A 103 -1.39 16.20 8.28
N GLU A 104 -1.38 15.84 9.55
CA GLU A 104 -1.24 16.77 10.68
C GLU A 104 -0.11 16.33 11.63
N PRO A 105 1.16 16.41 11.19
CA PRO A 105 2.28 15.97 12.00
C PRO A 105 2.52 16.85 13.23
N GLU A 106 1.92 18.05 13.28
CA GLU A 106 1.94 18.96 14.43
C GLU A 106 0.96 18.57 15.54
N PHE A 107 0.01 17.68 15.28
CA PHE A 107 -1.13 17.41 16.16
C PHE A 107 -0.73 17.28 17.65
N LEU A 108 -1.25 18.18 18.49
CA LEU A 108 -1.04 18.27 19.95
C LEU A 108 0.40 18.58 20.41
N ILE A 109 1.40 18.67 19.56
CA ILE A 109 2.81 18.75 20.01
C ILE A 109 3.50 20.02 19.53
N TYR A 110 3.22 20.48 18.30
CA TYR A 110 3.92 21.60 17.65
C TYR A 110 2.96 22.71 17.24
N GLU A 111 3.53 23.91 17.02
CA GLU A 111 2.80 25.04 16.48
C GLU A 111 2.47 24.79 15.00
N HIS A 112 1.20 24.99 14.64
CA HIS A 112 0.72 24.68 13.28
C HIS A 112 1.36 25.61 12.23
N GLY A 113 1.84 24.99 11.15
CA GLY A 113 2.39 25.73 10.02
C GLY A 113 3.83 26.23 10.19
N VAL A 114 4.50 25.91 11.29
CA VAL A 114 5.91 26.29 11.52
C VAL A 114 6.84 25.10 11.21
N PRO A 115 7.65 25.19 10.13
CA PRO A 115 8.57 24.13 9.79
C PRO A 115 9.73 24.07 10.78
N THR A 116 9.88 22.95 11.48
CA THR A 116 10.95 22.68 12.43
C THR A 116 11.59 21.32 12.17
N TYR A 117 12.82 21.12 12.66
CA TYR A 117 13.49 19.80 12.58
C TYR A 117 12.68 18.70 13.28
N SER A 118 12.14 19.00 14.44
CA SER A 118 11.32 18.04 15.20
C SER A 118 10.06 17.64 14.45
N LEU A 119 9.41 18.59 13.74
CA LEU A 119 8.26 18.33 12.89
C LEU A 119 8.61 17.40 11.72
N LEU A 120 9.77 17.63 11.08
CA LEU A 120 10.27 16.77 10.02
C LEU A 120 10.50 15.33 10.51
N VAL A 121 11.11 15.17 11.69
CA VAL A 121 11.32 13.85 12.29
C VAL A 121 9.99 13.16 12.57
N THR A 122 9.01 13.87 13.12
CA THR A 122 7.67 13.34 13.39
C THR A 122 6.96 12.91 12.10
N PHE A 123 7.01 13.73 11.06
CA PHE A 123 6.49 13.37 9.74
C PHE A 123 7.14 12.08 9.21
N ASN A 124 8.48 11.99 9.26
CA ASN A 124 9.19 10.80 8.82
C ASN A 124 8.83 9.54 9.64
N ILE A 125 8.57 9.68 10.95
CA ILE A 125 8.10 8.57 11.78
C ILE A 125 6.74 8.07 11.28
N TYR A 126 5.79 8.96 10.98
CA TYR A 126 4.50 8.55 10.42
C TYR A 126 4.66 7.87 9.06
N ARG A 127 5.56 8.35 8.20
CA ARG A 127 5.88 7.70 6.93
C ARG A 127 6.46 6.29 7.13
N VAL A 128 7.35 6.11 8.11
CA VAL A 128 7.87 4.77 8.48
C VAL A 128 6.75 3.86 8.99
N ILE A 129 5.81 4.37 9.80
CA ILE A 129 4.65 3.61 10.27
C ILE A 129 3.78 3.15 9.08
N GLY A 130 3.50 4.02 8.10
CA GLY A 130 2.81 3.66 6.86
C GLY A 130 3.56 2.59 6.08
N GLY A 131 4.87 2.77 5.93
CA GLY A 131 5.73 1.78 5.31
C GLY A 131 5.67 0.39 5.95
N VAL A 132 5.57 0.29 7.28
CA VAL A 132 5.32 -1.01 7.96
C VAL A 132 4.01 -1.62 7.48
N GLY A 133 2.94 -0.82 7.36
CA GLY A 133 1.67 -1.25 6.78
C GLY A 133 1.81 -1.76 5.35
N VAL A 134 2.56 -1.03 4.51
CA VAL A 134 2.90 -1.43 3.12
C VAL A 134 3.62 -2.76 3.10
N GLY A 135 4.68 -2.92 3.89
CA GLY A 135 5.47 -4.15 3.96
C GLY A 135 4.65 -5.36 4.40
N LEU A 136 3.76 -5.19 5.37
CA LEU A 136 2.83 -6.24 5.82
C LEU A 136 1.82 -6.59 4.73
N ALA A 137 1.16 -5.60 4.15
CA ALA A 137 0.12 -5.81 3.15
C ALA A 137 0.68 -6.47 1.88
N SER A 138 1.87 -6.05 1.41
CA SER A 138 2.52 -6.59 0.22
C SER A 138 2.79 -8.09 0.30
N ALA A 139 3.11 -8.60 1.50
CA ALA A 139 3.36 -10.01 1.72
C ALA A 139 2.07 -10.80 2.03
N ILE A 140 1.19 -10.23 2.88
CA ILE A 140 0.06 -10.97 3.44
C ILE A 140 -1.17 -10.96 2.54
N CYS A 141 -1.43 -9.87 1.77
CA CYS A 141 -2.59 -9.84 0.86
C CYS A 141 -2.54 -10.93 -0.21
N PRO A 142 -1.46 -11.10 -1.00
CA PRO A 142 -1.39 -12.18 -1.97
C PRO A 142 -1.40 -13.56 -1.31
N MET A 143 -0.80 -13.71 -0.12
CA MET A 143 -0.86 -14.94 0.67
C MET A 143 -2.32 -15.25 1.08
N TYR A 144 -3.05 -14.28 1.60
CA TYR A 144 -4.46 -14.43 1.97
C TYR A 144 -5.30 -14.88 0.76
N ILE A 145 -5.14 -14.19 -0.37
CA ILE A 145 -5.85 -14.51 -1.62
C ILE A 145 -5.52 -15.93 -2.08
N ALA A 146 -4.25 -16.32 -2.09
CA ALA A 146 -3.80 -17.64 -2.51
C ALA A 146 -4.35 -18.78 -1.61
N GLU A 147 -4.54 -18.52 -0.31
CA GLU A 147 -5.05 -19.52 0.64
C GLU A 147 -6.58 -19.67 0.64
N VAL A 148 -7.32 -18.64 0.19
CA VAL A 148 -8.79 -18.73 0.07
C VAL A 148 -9.24 -19.11 -1.34
N ALA A 149 -8.43 -18.88 -2.35
CA ALA A 149 -8.76 -19.10 -3.75
C ALA A 149 -8.74 -20.59 -4.13
N PRO A 150 -9.76 -21.09 -4.86
CA PRO A 150 -9.73 -22.40 -5.50
C PRO A 150 -8.55 -22.52 -6.46
N SER A 151 -8.00 -23.74 -6.58
CA SER A 151 -6.76 -23.98 -7.35
C SER A 151 -6.84 -23.54 -8.82
N ASN A 152 -8.01 -23.71 -9.44
CA ASN A 152 -8.24 -23.42 -10.87
C ASN A 152 -8.22 -21.92 -11.22
N ILE A 153 -8.47 -21.01 -10.27
CA ILE A 153 -8.50 -19.55 -10.50
C ILE A 153 -7.53 -18.79 -9.57
N ARG A 154 -6.75 -19.51 -8.77
CA ARG A 154 -5.82 -18.92 -7.78
C ARG A 154 -4.86 -17.90 -8.41
N GLY A 155 -4.23 -18.27 -9.51
CA GLY A 155 -3.29 -17.39 -10.21
C GLY A 155 -3.95 -16.08 -10.65
N THR A 156 -5.13 -16.17 -11.25
CA THR A 156 -5.90 -14.98 -11.67
C THR A 156 -6.25 -14.08 -10.49
N LEU A 157 -6.73 -14.66 -9.37
CA LEU A 157 -7.11 -13.85 -8.20
C LEU A 157 -5.90 -13.21 -7.51
N VAL A 158 -4.76 -13.88 -7.48
CA VAL A 158 -3.50 -13.29 -6.97
C VAL A 158 -3.03 -12.15 -7.88
N SER A 159 -3.17 -12.28 -9.22
CA SER A 159 -2.83 -11.20 -10.15
C SER A 159 -3.69 -9.95 -9.96
N TRP A 160 -4.91 -10.08 -9.42
CA TRP A 160 -5.74 -8.91 -9.07
C TRP A 160 -5.10 -8.03 -8.00
N ASN A 161 -4.30 -8.61 -7.11
CA ASN A 161 -3.54 -7.82 -6.13
C ASN A 161 -2.52 -6.91 -6.83
N GLN A 162 -1.83 -7.42 -7.85
CA GLN A 162 -0.88 -6.61 -8.62
C GLN A 162 -1.59 -5.52 -9.44
N PHE A 163 -2.71 -5.87 -10.07
CA PHE A 163 -3.55 -4.88 -10.75
C PHE A 163 -4.01 -3.77 -9.79
N ALA A 164 -4.42 -4.12 -8.57
CA ALA A 164 -4.86 -3.14 -7.58
C ALA A 164 -3.74 -2.20 -7.13
N ILE A 165 -2.49 -2.66 -7.06
CA ILE A 165 -1.33 -1.80 -6.76
C ILE A 165 -1.21 -0.71 -7.83
N ILE A 166 -1.22 -1.09 -9.12
CA ILE A 166 -1.11 -0.15 -10.24
C ILE A 166 -2.33 0.78 -10.28
N PHE A 167 -3.52 0.23 -10.08
CA PHE A 167 -4.74 1.03 -10.03
C PHE A 167 -4.74 2.03 -8.85
N GLY A 168 -4.19 1.65 -7.68
CA GLY A 168 -4.01 2.55 -6.55
C GLY A 168 -3.07 3.72 -6.86
N GLN A 169 -1.99 3.47 -7.61
CA GLN A 169 -1.09 4.52 -8.11
C GLN A 169 -1.82 5.49 -9.04
N LEU A 170 -2.61 4.98 -9.98
CA LEU A 170 -3.40 5.81 -10.88
C LEU A 170 -4.41 6.67 -10.09
N VAL A 171 -5.12 6.07 -9.14
CA VAL A 171 -6.13 6.79 -8.33
C VAL A 171 -5.48 7.93 -7.56
N VAL A 172 -4.33 7.72 -6.92
CA VAL A 172 -3.67 8.79 -6.17
C VAL A 172 -3.11 9.88 -7.08
N TYR A 173 -2.63 9.56 -8.28
CA TYR A 173 -2.23 10.58 -9.25
C TYR A 173 -3.42 11.48 -9.63
N MET A 174 -4.60 10.90 -9.84
CA MET A 174 -5.82 11.67 -10.10
C MET A 174 -6.25 12.50 -8.88
N VAL A 175 -6.16 11.95 -7.67
CA VAL A 175 -6.50 12.67 -6.43
C VAL A 175 -5.53 13.84 -6.22
N ASN A 176 -4.22 13.63 -6.36
CA ASN A 176 -3.22 14.68 -6.27
C ASN A 176 -3.46 15.79 -7.31
N PHE A 177 -3.80 15.40 -8.53
CA PHE A 177 -4.15 16.33 -9.60
C PHE A 177 -5.39 17.16 -9.26
N CYS A 178 -6.45 16.55 -8.74
CA CYS A 178 -7.66 17.26 -8.28
C CYS A 178 -7.34 18.24 -7.14
N ILE A 179 -6.59 17.80 -6.13
CA ILE A 179 -6.21 18.64 -4.98
C ILE A 179 -5.43 19.88 -5.46
N LEU A 180 -4.48 19.72 -6.38
CA LEU A 180 -3.73 20.85 -6.94
C LEU A 180 -4.61 21.75 -7.81
N GLY A 181 -5.51 21.18 -8.62
CA GLY A 181 -6.37 21.93 -9.54
C GLY A 181 -7.36 22.86 -8.84
N ASP A 182 -7.92 22.47 -7.70
CA ASP A 182 -8.92 23.25 -6.97
C ASP A 182 -8.36 24.54 -6.34
N HIS A 183 -7.05 24.64 -6.11
CA HIS A 183 -6.45 25.74 -5.37
C HIS A 183 -5.52 26.64 -6.19
N THR A 184 -5.21 26.27 -7.41
CA THR A 184 -4.25 27.01 -8.22
C THR A 184 -4.86 28.01 -9.17
N ASN A 185 -6.17 27.92 -9.42
CA ASN A 185 -6.91 28.97 -10.13
C ASN A 185 -8.41 28.72 -10.29
N PRO A 186 -9.24 29.74 -10.49
CA PRO A 186 -10.61 29.55 -10.89
C PRO A 186 -10.63 28.86 -12.27
N VAL A 187 -11.06 27.63 -12.24
CA VAL A 187 -11.57 26.85 -13.38
C VAL A 187 -10.64 26.66 -14.59
N ILE A 188 -10.16 25.45 -14.76
CA ILE A 188 -9.85 24.83 -16.07
C ILE A 188 -8.64 25.38 -16.85
N GLU A 189 -8.33 26.66 -16.85
CA GLU A 189 -7.16 27.21 -17.57
C GLU A 189 -5.82 26.82 -16.97
N SER A 190 -5.83 26.39 -15.71
CA SER A 190 -4.61 26.12 -14.95
C SER A 190 -4.41 24.66 -14.55
N ILE A 191 -5.19 23.74 -15.05
CA ILE A 191 -5.01 22.31 -14.78
C ILE A 191 -3.55 21.86 -15.05
N GLY A 192 -2.88 22.52 -15.97
CA GLY A 192 -1.48 22.31 -16.21
C GLY A 192 -0.51 23.29 -15.56
N GLN A 193 -0.98 24.46 -15.15
CA GLN A 193 -0.13 25.46 -14.51
C GLN A 193 -0.01 25.25 -13.00
N GLY A 194 -0.99 24.58 -12.37
CA GLY A 194 -1.04 24.38 -10.94
C GLY A 194 0.19 23.70 -10.36
N PHE A 195 0.74 22.75 -11.07
CA PHE A 195 1.96 22.08 -10.62
C PHE A 195 3.23 22.91 -10.82
N ASN A 196 3.29 23.75 -11.86
CA ASN A 196 4.39 24.69 -12.06
C ASN A 196 4.32 25.86 -11.07
N ALA A 197 3.14 26.14 -10.50
CA ALA A 197 2.95 27.15 -9.48
C ALA A 197 3.54 26.76 -8.11
N VAL A 198 3.91 25.51 -7.90
CA VAL A 198 4.56 25.02 -6.66
C VAL A 198 6.07 25.29 -6.66
N ALA A 199 6.53 26.31 -7.39
CA ALA A 199 7.84 26.87 -7.12
C ALA A 199 7.84 27.60 -5.77
N PRO A 200 8.95 27.58 -5.00
CA PRO A 200 9.03 28.27 -3.72
C PRO A 200 8.54 29.71 -3.84
N GLY A 201 7.47 30.05 -3.11
CA GLY A 201 6.91 31.40 -3.06
C GLY A 201 5.75 31.70 -4.02
N SER A 202 5.28 30.77 -4.85
CA SER A 202 4.24 31.04 -5.87
C SER A 202 2.80 30.75 -5.44
N ASP A 203 2.55 29.79 -4.53
CA ASP A 203 1.24 29.51 -3.96
C ASP A 203 1.31 29.15 -2.47
N PRO A 204 0.91 30.06 -1.58
CA PRO A 204 0.96 29.83 -0.14
C PRO A 204 0.14 28.62 0.32
N TRP A 205 -1.00 28.34 -0.31
CA TRP A 205 -1.84 27.23 0.09
C TRP A 205 -1.21 25.87 -0.24
N THR A 206 -0.69 25.71 -1.43
CA THR A 206 -0.05 24.45 -1.85
C THR A 206 1.18 24.14 -0.99
N ILE A 207 1.95 25.18 -0.61
CA ILE A 207 3.13 25.05 0.25
C ILE A 207 2.76 24.73 1.70
N SER A 208 1.75 25.40 2.23
CA SER A 208 1.38 25.24 3.65
C SER A 208 0.48 24.04 3.90
N THR A 209 -0.41 23.72 2.98
CA THR A 209 -1.59 22.86 3.23
C THR A 209 -1.78 21.77 2.18
N GLY A 210 -1.52 22.02 0.90
CA GLY A 210 -1.84 21.11 -0.19
C GLY A 210 -1.23 19.71 -0.03
N TRP A 211 0.05 19.60 0.30
CA TRP A 211 0.72 18.32 0.52
C TRP A 211 0.10 17.52 1.68
N ARG A 212 -0.44 18.22 2.70
CA ARG A 212 -1.12 17.59 3.85
C ARG A 212 -2.39 16.87 3.42
N TYR A 213 -3.21 17.52 2.59
CA TYR A 213 -4.43 16.90 2.05
C TYR A 213 -4.12 15.72 1.11
N MET A 214 -3.01 15.76 0.37
CA MET A 214 -2.59 14.63 -0.44
C MET A 214 -2.31 13.41 0.42
N PHE A 215 -1.50 13.52 1.48
CA PHE A 215 -1.29 12.42 2.43
C PHE A 215 -2.57 12.04 3.18
N GLY A 216 -3.34 13.02 3.63
CA GLY A 216 -4.60 12.80 4.35
C GLY A 216 -5.65 12.07 3.53
N SER A 217 -5.64 12.21 2.20
CA SER A 217 -6.60 11.54 1.31
C SER A 217 -6.52 10.01 1.40
N GLU A 218 -5.35 9.47 1.74
CA GLU A 218 -5.15 8.04 1.98
C GLU A 218 -5.97 7.52 3.17
N ALA A 219 -6.34 8.36 4.14
CA ALA A 219 -7.12 7.95 5.30
C ALA A 219 -8.48 7.34 4.91
N VAL A 220 -9.06 7.78 3.78
CA VAL A 220 -10.36 7.26 3.31
C VAL A 220 -10.24 5.78 2.89
N PRO A 221 -9.39 5.40 1.92
CA PRO A 221 -9.25 3.98 1.55
C PRO A 221 -8.62 3.14 2.67
N ALA A 222 -7.73 3.70 3.52
CA ALA A 222 -7.15 3.00 4.66
C ALA A 222 -8.19 2.68 5.73
N GLY A 223 -9.06 3.63 6.09
CA GLY A 223 -10.17 3.43 7.01
C GLY A 223 -11.17 2.40 6.47
N LEU A 224 -11.52 2.49 5.19
CA LEU A 224 -12.39 1.53 4.52
C LEU A 224 -11.80 0.11 4.58
N PHE A 225 -10.52 -0.05 4.25
CA PHE A 225 -9.82 -1.34 4.35
C PHE A 225 -9.81 -1.88 5.78
N ALA A 226 -9.42 -1.06 6.77
CA ALA A 226 -9.35 -1.45 8.18
C ALA A 226 -10.72 -1.93 8.71
N ILE A 227 -11.82 -1.30 8.25
CA ILE A 227 -13.18 -1.71 8.61
C ILE A 227 -13.57 -3.00 7.88
N LEU A 228 -13.43 -3.05 6.56
CA LEU A 228 -13.88 -4.19 5.75
C LEU A 228 -13.12 -5.47 6.07
N ILE A 229 -11.84 -5.41 6.36
CA ILE A 229 -11.03 -6.58 6.72
C ILE A 229 -11.50 -7.25 8.02
N CYS A 230 -12.21 -6.52 8.89
CA CYS A 230 -12.83 -7.10 10.08
C CYS A 230 -13.95 -8.09 9.76
N PHE A 231 -14.61 -7.96 8.62
CA PHE A 231 -15.74 -8.80 8.22
C PHE A 231 -15.34 -10.02 7.39
N VAL A 232 -14.12 -10.09 6.85
CA VAL A 232 -13.66 -11.27 6.12
C VAL A 232 -13.28 -12.40 7.09
N PRO A 233 -13.40 -13.68 6.69
CA PRO A 233 -12.98 -14.79 7.52
C PRO A 233 -11.45 -14.89 7.62
N GLU A 234 -10.94 -15.62 8.60
CA GLU A 234 -9.55 -16.04 8.60
C GLU A 234 -9.35 -17.16 7.56
N THR A 235 -8.11 -17.32 7.06
CA THR A 235 -7.82 -18.30 6.01
C THR A 235 -7.98 -19.74 6.52
N PRO A 236 -8.50 -20.66 5.67
CA PRO A 236 -8.66 -22.07 6.04
C PRO A 236 -7.35 -22.72 6.47
N ARG A 237 -6.24 -22.42 5.80
CA ARG A 237 -4.93 -22.98 6.12
C ARG A 237 -4.47 -22.57 7.52
N TYR A 238 -4.60 -21.30 7.89
CA TYR A 238 -4.25 -20.84 9.24
C TYR A 238 -5.18 -21.45 10.30
N LEU A 239 -6.48 -21.56 10.01
CA LEU A 239 -7.44 -22.14 10.95
C LEU A 239 -7.10 -23.61 11.27
N VAL A 240 -6.67 -24.40 10.27
CA VAL A 240 -6.21 -25.78 10.48
C VAL A 240 -4.91 -25.79 11.30
N MET A 241 -3.93 -24.94 10.98
CA MET A 241 -2.70 -24.81 11.77
C MET A 241 -2.96 -24.44 13.23
N ALA A 242 -4.02 -23.66 13.48
CA ALA A 242 -4.45 -23.25 14.83
C ALA A 242 -5.40 -24.27 15.51
N GLY A 243 -5.60 -25.46 14.94
CA GLY A 243 -6.47 -26.51 15.49
C GLY A 243 -7.97 -26.20 15.44
N ARG A 244 -8.39 -25.26 14.57
CA ARG A 244 -9.79 -24.79 14.45
C ARG A 244 -10.48 -25.36 13.22
N ASP A 245 -10.43 -26.67 13.05
CA ASP A 245 -10.89 -27.39 11.86
C ASP A 245 -12.35 -27.13 11.49
N SER A 246 -13.24 -27.03 12.49
CA SER A 246 -14.66 -26.77 12.25
C SER A 246 -14.91 -25.41 11.59
N LYS A 247 -14.13 -24.39 11.98
CA LYS A 247 -14.18 -23.06 11.35
C LYS A 247 -13.58 -23.08 9.95
N ALA A 248 -12.47 -23.79 9.75
CA ALA A 248 -11.85 -23.98 8.44
C ALA A 248 -12.84 -24.64 7.47
N LEU A 249 -13.49 -25.70 7.90
CA LEU A 249 -14.52 -26.40 7.11
C LEU A 249 -15.68 -25.47 6.73
N SER A 250 -16.18 -24.67 7.67
CA SER A 250 -17.26 -23.73 7.40
C SER A 250 -16.90 -22.71 6.32
N VAL A 251 -15.66 -22.18 6.33
CA VAL A 251 -15.18 -21.26 5.30
C VAL A 251 -15.06 -21.96 3.95
N LEU A 252 -14.44 -23.16 3.93
CA LEU A 252 -14.27 -23.94 2.70
C LEU A 252 -15.60 -24.33 2.07
N GLN A 253 -16.60 -24.74 2.88
CA GLN A 253 -17.93 -25.05 2.40
C GLN A 253 -18.66 -23.86 1.80
N LYS A 254 -18.49 -22.69 2.37
CA LYS A 254 -19.07 -21.45 1.80
C LYS A 254 -18.46 -21.10 0.43
N ILE A 255 -17.17 -21.35 0.25
CA ILE A 255 -16.44 -21.03 -0.99
C ILE A 255 -16.63 -22.11 -2.06
N ASN A 256 -16.46 -23.39 -1.70
CA ASN A 256 -16.35 -24.50 -2.65
C ASN A 256 -17.55 -25.45 -2.65
N GLY A 257 -18.49 -25.30 -1.69
CA GLY A 257 -19.57 -26.25 -1.47
C GLY A 257 -19.19 -27.35 -0.45
N VAL A 258 -20.18 -28.15 -0.04
CA VAL A 258 -20.04 -29.08 1.10
C VAL A 258 -19.06 -30.22 0.81
N ALA A 259 -19.20 -30.88 -0.33
CA ALA A 259 -18.38 -32.04 -0.69
C ALA A 259 -16.92 -31.66 -0.96
N GLU A 260 -16.71 -30.64 -1.79
CA GLU A 260 -15.35 -30.18 -2.16
C GLU A 260 -14.65 -29.52 -0.96
N GLY A 261 -15.39 -28.79 -0.11
CA GLY A 261 -14.84 -28.18 1.09
C GLY A 261 -14.25 -29.21 2.07
N GLN A 262 -14.88 -30.39 2.23
CA GLN A 262 -14.34 -31.46 3.06
C GLN A 262 -13.08 -32.09 2.46
N LYS A 263 -13.03 -32.26 1.14
CA LYS A 263 -11.85 -32.78 0.43
C LYS A 263 -10.65 -31.85 0.59
N ILE A 264 -10.85 -30.54 0.34
CA ILE A 264 -9.80 -29.52 0.49
C ILE A 264 -9.30 -29.45 1.94
N LEU A 265 -10.19 -29.59 2.94
CA LEU A 265 -9.77 -29.63 4.35
C LEU A 265 -8.80 -30.79 4.62
N ASN A 266 -9.08 -31.97 4.09
CA ASN A 266 -8.21 -33.13 4.24
C ASN A 266 -6.86 -32.93 3.51
N GLU A 267 -6.87 -32.35 2.33
CA GLU A 267 -5.65 -32.00 1.59
C GLU A 267 -4.78 -31.02 2.38
N ILE A 268 -5.38 -29.96 2.96
CA ILE A 268 -4.66 -29.00 3.81
C ILE A 268 -4.04 -29.71 5.02
N LYS A 269 -4.76 -30.60 5.69
CA LYS A 269 -4.24 -31.35 6.83
C LYS A 269 -3.04 -32.21 6.46
N ASN A 270 -3.12 -32.93 5.35
CA ASN A 270 -2.02 -33.75 4.86
C ASN A 270 -0.78 -32.91 4.56
N THR A 271 -0.96 -31.79 3.85
CA THR A 271 0.13 -30.87 3.51
C THR A 271 0.81 -30.24 4.74
N ILE A 272 0.05 -29.95 5.81
CA ILE A 272 0.61 -29.40 7.06
C ILE A 272 1.37 -30.47 7.85
N THR A 273 0.95 -31.73 7.77
CA THR A 273 1.58 -32.85 8.47
C THR A 273 2.87 -33.31 7.76
N GLU A 274 2.99 -33.08 6.45
CA GLU A 274 4.21 -33.34 5.71
C GLU A 274 5.33 -32.44 6.26
N LYS A 275 6.52 -33.04 6.47
CA LYS A 275 7.69 -32.31 6.97
C LYS A 275 8.00 -31.13 6.04
N THR A 276 8.06 -29.94 6.61
CA THR A 276 8.48 -28.74 5.89
C THR A 276 9.89 -29.00 5.32
N GLU A 277 10.01 -29.06 4.01
CA GLU A 277 11.30 -29.20 3.36
C GLU A 277 12.17 -27.97 3.68
N LYS A 278 13.47 -28.19 3.86
CA LYS A 278 14.40 -27.10 4.13
C LYS A 278 14.47 -26.19 2.91
N VAL A 279 14.55 -24.87 3.15
CA VAL A 279 14.61 -23.84 2.09
C VAL A 279 15.66 -24.14 1.02
N PHE A 280 16.76 -24.79 1.41
CA PHE A 280 17.85 -25.18 0.50
C PHE A 280 17.62 -26.47 -0.29
N THR A 281 16.50 -27.19 -0.08
CA THR A 281 16.20 -28.44 -0.78
C THR A 281 16.04 -28.21 -2.30
N TYR A 282 15.53 -27.05 -2.71
CA TYR A 282 15.37 -26.68 -4.12
C TYR A 282 16.64 -26.09 -4.76
N GLY A 283 17.76 -26.07 -4.04
CA GLY A 283 19.05 -25.59 -4.51
C GLY A 283 19.27 -24.09 -4.30
N VAL A 284 20.53 -23.74 -4.04
CA VAL A 284 20.96 -22.35 -3.81
C VAL A 284 20.70 -21.47 -5.04
N LEU A 285 20.72 -22.02 -6.25
CA LEU A 285 20.48 -21.29 -7.49
C LEU A 285 19.09 -20.65 -7.54
N VAL A 286 18.05 -21.33 -7.08
CA VAL A 286 16.67 -20.80 -7.07
C VAL A 286 16.56 -19.59 -6.15
N ILE A 287 17.19 -19.67 -4.98
CA ILE A 287 17.24 -18.56 -4.01
C ILE A 287 18.01 -17.38 -4.61
N PHE A 288 19.17 -17.65 -5.21
CA PHE A 288 20.01 -16.63 -5.86
C PHE A 288 19.25 -15.93 -6.99
N VAL A 289 18.57 -16.67 -7.87
CA VAL A 289 17.76 -16.09 -8.96
C VAL A 289 16.63 -15.22 -8.39
N GLY A 290 15.92 -15.66 -7.34
CA GLY A 290 14.87 -14.87 -6.70
C GLY A 290 15.39 -13.55 -6.12
N ILE A 291 16.55 -13.60 -5.44
CA ILE A 291 17.20 -12.40 -4.89
C ILE A 291 17.62 -11.46 -6.02
N MET A 292 18.28 -11.98 -7.07
CA MET A 292 18.76 -11.16 -8.18
C MET A 292 17.63 -10.51 -8.96
N LEU A 293 16.51 -11.21 -9.18
CA LEU A 293 15.32 -10.63 -9.81
C LEU A 293 14.77 -9.46 -8.98
N SER A 294 14.70 -9.61 -7.66
CA SER A 294 14.25 -8.54 -6.77
C SER A 294 15.21 -7.34 -6.77
N VAL A 295 16.52 -7.59 -6.78
CA VAL A 295 17.55 -6.54 -6.88
C VAL A 295 17.44 -5.81 -8.22
N PHE A 296 17.33 -6.52 -9.34
CA PHE A 296 17.19 -5.89 -10.65
C PHE A 296 15.90 -5.08 -10.78
N GLN A 297 14.79 -5.56 -10.23
CA GLN A 297 13.52 -4.82 -10.21
C GLN A 297 13.69 -3.45 -9.55
N GLN A 298 14.46 -3.35 -8.47
CA GLN A 298 14.73 -2.07 -7.80
C GLN A 298 15.82 -1.25 -8.48
N ALA A 299 16.85 -1.91 -9.03
CA ALA A 299 17.98 -1.27 -9.70
C ALA A 299 17.57 -0.54 -11.01
N VAL A 300 16.45 -0.91 -11.62
CA VAL A 300 15.84 -0.16 -12.74
C VAL A 300 15.41 1.26 -12.33
N GLY A 301 15.28 1.53 -11.02
CA GLY A 301 14.95 2.86 -10.51
C GLY A 301 13.46 3.21 -10.58
N ILE A 302 12.58 2.22 -10.63
CA ILE A 302 11.12 2.43 -10.76
C ILE A 302 10.58 3.38 -9.70
N ASN A 303 11.02 3.26 -8.44
CA ASN A 303 10.57 4.13 -7.36
C ASN A 303 11.01 5.58 -7.57
N ALA A 304 12.21 5.83 -8.11
CA ALA A 304 12.65 7.19 -8.42
C ALA A 304 11.76 7.82 -9.49
N VAL A 305 11.40 7.07 -10.53
CA VAL A 305 10.48 7.53 -11.57
C VAL A 305 9.09 7.82 -10.97
N LEU A 306 8.54 6.91 -10.18
CA LEU A 306 7.22 7.07 -9.57
C LEU A 306 7.13 8.25 -8.59
N TYR A 307 8.18 8.46 -7.78
CA TYR A 307 8.20 9.52 -6.76
C TYR A 307 8.41 10.91 -7.34
N TYR A 308 9.25 11.00 -8.37
CA TYR A 308 9.66 12.29 -8.96
C TYR A 308 9.10 12.51 -10.38
N ALA A 309 8.10 11.72 -10.80
CA ALA A 309 7.53 11.82 -12.14
C ALA A 309 7.13 13.26 -12.52
N PRO A 310 6.39 14.03 -11.71
CA PRO A 310 6.02 15.37 -12.08
C PRO A 310 7.21 16.33 -12.13
N ARG A 311 8.26 16.09 -11.33
CA ARG A 311 9.50 16.88 -11.39
C ARG A 311 10.26 16.58 -12.66
N ILE A 312 10.43 15.29 -12.99
CA ILE A 312 11.11 14.84 -14.22
C ILE A 312 10.43 15.43 -15.46
N PHE A 313 9.11 15.35 -15.56
CA PHE A 313 8.37 15.91 -16.68
C PHE A 313 8.45 17.44 -16.74
N GLY A 314 8.46 18.13 -15.58
CA GLY A 314 8.67 19.58 -15.51
C GLY A 314 10.06 19.99 -15.99
N ASP A 315 11.11 19.29 -15.55
CA ASP A 315 12.50 19.57 -15.95
C ASP A 315 12.74 19.27 -17.45
N MET A 316 11.96 18.36 -18.04
CA MET A 316 11.93 18.13 -19.48
C MET A 316 11.18 19.21 -20.28
N GLY A 317 10.64 20.24 -19.61
CA GLY A 317 9.93 21.36 -20.25
C GLY A 317 8.51 21.04 -20.71
N MET A 318 7.86 20.00 -20.15
CA MET A 318 6.48 19.68 -20.50
C MET A 318 5.52 20.70 -19.86
N GLU A 319 4.56 21.18 -20.63
CA GLU A 319 3.61 22.22 -20.20
C GLU A 319 2.75 21.78 -19.00
N ASN A 320 2.44 20.47 -18.91
CA ASN A 320 1.54 19.92 -17.90
C ASN A 320 2.14 18.66 -17.23
N PRO A 321 3.15 18.77 -16.35
CA PRO A 321 3.85 17.62 -15.78
C PRO A 321 2.93 16.64 -15.02
N MET A 322 1.88 17.16 -14.35
CA MET A 322 0.95 16.33 -13.60
C MET A 322 0.02 15.54 -14.50
N VAL A 323 -0.44 16.12 -15.62
CA VAL A 323 -1.20 15.41 -16.65
C VAL A 323 -0.37 14.27 -17.24
N GLN A 324 0.92 14.52 -17.52
CA GLN A 324 1.83 13.48 -18.01
C GLN A 324 2.03 12.35 -16.99
N THR A 325 2.05 12.70 -15.70
CA THR A 325 2.12 11.71 -14.62
C THR A 325 0.87 10.83 -14.56
N VAL A 326 -0.32 11.42 -14.72
CA VAL A 326 -1.58 10.65 -14.82
C VAL A 326 -1.58 9.76 -16.05
N ILE A 327 -1.16 10.26 -17.21
CA ILE A 327 -1.04 9.47 -18.45
C ILE A 327 -0.07 8.30 -18.25
N MET A 328 1.09 8.53 -17.62
CA MET A 328 2.05 7.48 -17.27
C MET A 328 1.40 6.38 -16.38
N GLY A 329 0.51 6.77 -15.48
CA GLY A 329 -0.21 5.81 -14.63
C GLY A 329 -1.25 4.96 -15.38
N VAL A 330 -1.70 5.39 -16.57
CA VAL A 330 -2.65 4.65 -17.42
C VAL A 330 -1.94 3.64 -18.32
N VAL A 331 -0.71 3.94 -18.75
CA VAL A 331 0.12 3.09 -19.63
C VAL A 331 0.84 2.02 -18.83
#